data_24da683b0c27bea14f5dcf93f9db823c
#
_entry.id   24da683b0c27bea14f5dcf93f9db823c
#
_cell.length_a   1.000
_cell.length_b   1.000
_cell.length_c   1.000
_cell.angle_alpha   90.00
_cell.angle_beta   90.00
_cell.angle_gamma   90.00
#
_symmetry.space_group_name_H-M   'P 1'
#
loop_
_entity.id
_entity.type
_entity.pdbx_description
1 polymer ?
#
loop_
_entity_poly.entity_id
_entity_poly.type
_entity_poly.pdbx_seq_one_letter_code
_entity_poly.pdbx_strand_id
1 'polypeptide(L)'
;LFQEMGFNAYRFSLDWSRLMSDEGVYNEKGFVFYEHFIDALLKRGIQPIPTLYHFEMPAFLYEKYNGFYSRKVVDIFVELCKKIVDRYHDKVENWIIFNEQNGILQKGPKMFFGAVCPDGVDTQTFDNQIMHNTLIAHSLINEYIHQKGGKVMGMATVVQSYPETCHPLDTLESMKAQSEAYVFLDVFARGHYNSYYFANMKNEGTLPEILEGDFEILEKGKTDYLSI
;
A
#
# COMPACT_ATOMS: atom_id res chain seq x y z
N LEU A 1 -10.80 15.60 -24.37
CA LEU A 1 -11.15 16.32 -23.14
C LEU A 1 -9.91 16.56 -22.27
N PHE A 2 -9.25 15.55 -21.64
CA PHE A 2 -8.09 15.77 -20.74
C PHE A 2 -6.92 16.45 -21.44
N GLN A 3 -6.60 16.04 -22.65
CA GLN A 3 -5.58 16.69 -23.47
C GLN A 3 -5.93 18.16 -23.77
N GLU A 4 -7.18 18.45 -24.11
CA GLU A 4 -7.69 19.82 -24.35
C GLU A 4 -7.65 20.69 -23.10
N MET A 5 -7.78 20.06 -21.89
CA MET A 5 -7.65 20.72 -20.59
C MET A 5 -6.18 20.92 -20.18
N GLY A 6 -5.21 20.42 -20.96
CA GLY A 6 -3.79 20.58 -20.69
C GLY A 6 -3.22 19.61 -19.66
N PHE A 7 -3.90 18.48 -19.37
CA PHE A 7 -3.36 17.46 -18.46
C PHE A 7 -2.16 16.76 -19.09
N ASN A 8 -1.08 16.65 -18.34
CA ASN A 8 0.16 15.97 -18.75
C ASN A 8 0.39 14.63 -18.02
N ALA A 9 -0.37 14.34 -16.98
CA ALA A 9 -0.37 13.06 -16.27
C ALA A 9 -1.80 12.69 -15.85
N TYR A 10 -2.05 11.39 -15.74
CA TYR A 10 -3.34 10.87 -15.29
C TYR A 10 -3.15 9.68 -14.36
N ARG A 11 -3.62 9.83 -13.11
CA ARG A 11 -3.66 8.75 -12.13
C ARG A 11 -4.96 7.97 -12.25
N PHE A 12 -4.87 6.64 -12.23
CA PHE A 12 -6.00 5.72 -12.28
C PHE A 12 -5.68 4.44 -11.51
N SER A 13 -6.72 3.70 -11.15
CA SER A 13 -6.54 2.43 -10.41
C SER A 13 -6.71 1.23 -11.36
N LEU A 14 -5.94 0.18 -11.07
CA LEU A 14 -6.09 -1.13 -11.68
C LEU A 14 -6.97 -1.97 -10.74
N ASP A 15 -8.16 -2.32 -11.18
CA ASP A 15 -9.10 -3.12 -10.41
C ASP A 15 -8.63 -4.58 -10.34
N TRP A 16 -8.24 -5.02 -9.16
CA TRP A 16 -7.75 -6.38 -8.93
C TRP A 16 -8.78 -7.44 -9.35
N SER A 17 -10.06 -7.22 -9.02
CA SER A 17 -11.13 -8.16 -9.37
C SER A 17 -11.36 -8.31 -10.87
N ARG A 18 -10.98 -7.28 -11.65
CA ARG A 18 -10.98 -7.34 -13.11
C ARG A 18 -9.83 -8.16 -13.68
N LEU A 19 -8.70 -8.21 -12.97
CA LEU A 19 -7.47 -8.86 -13.45
C LEU A 19 -7.34 -10.32 -12.98
N MET A 20 -7.98 -10.67 -11.86
CA MET A 20 -7.91 -12.00 -11.25
C MET A 20 -9.28 -12.42 -10.72
N SER A 21 -9.81 -13.53 -11.22
CA SER A 21 -11.12 -14.05 -10.81
C SER A 21 -11.06 -15.12 -9.72
N ASP A 22 -9.94 -15.81 -9.56
CA ASP A 22 -9.60 -16.75 -8.48
C ASP A 22 -8.07 -16.82 -8.37
N GLU A 23 -7.55 -17.48 -7.33
CA GLU A 23 -6.10 -17.64 -7.11
C GLU A 23 -5.43 -18.26 -8.35
N GLY A 24 -4.46 -17.52 -8.91
CA GLY A 24 -3.74 -17.92 -10.12
C GLY A 24 -4.54 -17.87 -11.41
N VAL A 25 -5.82 -17.47 -11.38
CA VAL A 25 -6.68 -17.37 -12.57
C VAL A 25 -6.76 -15.94 -13.04
N TYR A 26 -5.97 -15.62 -14.06
CA TYR A 26 -5.84 -14.27 -14.61
C TYR A 26 -6.81 -14.02 -15.77
N ASN A 27 -7.38 -12.83 -15.81
CA ASN A 27 -8.31 -12.39 -16.87
C ASN A 27 -7.57 -11.57 -17.93
N GLU A 28 -7.18 -12.22 -19.03
CA GLU A 28 -6.47 -11.57 -20.13
C GLU A 28 -7.24 -10.37 -20.73
N LYS A 29 -8.57 -10.44 -20.77
CA LYS A 29 -9.38 -9.30 -21.26
C LYS A 29 -9.25 -8.07 -20.36
N GLY A 30 -9.06 -8.27 -19.06
CA GLY A 30 -8.77 -7.19 -18.11
C GLY A 30 -7.42 -6.53 -18.40
N PHE A 31 -6.38 -7.33 -18.63
CA PHE A 31 -5.06 -6.81 -19.01
C PHE A 31 -5.10 -6.04 -20.34
N VAL A 32 -5.72 -6.60 -21.37
CA VAL A 32 -5.87 -5.92 -22.68
C VAL A 32 -6.64 -4.60 -22.55
N PHE A 33 -7.66 -4.54 -21.68
CA PHE A 33 -8.37 -3.28 -21.43
C PHE A 33 -7.45 -2.19 -20.89
N TYR A 34 -6.63 -2.50 -19.87
CA TYR A 34 -5.70 -1.51 -19.31
C TYR A 34 -4.56 -1.17 -20.26
N GLU A 35 -4.10 -2.12 -21.08
CA GLU A 35 -3.12 -1.85 -22.13
C GLU A 35 -3.63 -0.79 -23.12
N HIS A 36 -4.85 -0.98 -23.63
CA HIS A 36 -5.46 0.01 -24.53
C HIS A 36 -5.68 1.36 -23.85
N PHE A 37 -6.01 1.35 -22.54
CA PHE A 37 -6.19 2.58 -21.77
C PHE A 37 -4.86 3.35 -21.62
N ILE A 38 -3.78 2.65 -21.26
CA ILE A 38 -2.42 3.22 -21.16
C ILE A 38 -1.97 3.77 -22.53
N ASP A 39 -2.13 2.99 -23.60
CA ASP A 39 -1.78 3.42 -24.95
C ASP A 39 -2.57 4.66 -25.39
N ALA A 40 -3.83 4.75 -25.01
CA ALA A 40 -4.66 5.91 -25.30
C ALA A 40 -4.21 7.19 -24.57
N LEU A 41 -3.68 7.08 -23.36
CA LEU A 41 -3.08 8.19 -22.60
C LEU A 41 -1.77 8.63 -23.29
N LEU A 42 -0.86 7.69 -23.53
CA LEU A 42 0.45 7.95 -24.12
C LEU A 42 0.33 8.58 -25.51
N LYS A 43 -0.60 8.10 -26.35
CA LYS A 43 -0.90 8.70 -27.67
C LYS A 43 -1.30 10.18 -27.58
N ARG A 44 -1.76 10.64 -26.41
CA ARG A 44 -2.18 12.02 -26.15
C ARG A 44 -1.16 12.83 -25.37
N GLY A 45 0.05 12.28 -25.15
CA GLY A 45 1.10 12.92 -24.37
C GLY A 45 0.79 12.99 -22.86
N ILE A 46 -0.10 12.11 -22.36
CA ILE A 46 -0.47 12.06 -20.95
C ILE A 46 0.25 10.87 -20.30
N GLN A 47 1.04 11.13 -19.28
CA GLN A 47 1.75 10.10 -18.51
C GLN A 47 0.78 9.28 -17.66
N PRO A 48 0.75 7.92 -17.81
CA PRO A 48 -0.06 7.06 -16.95
C PRO A 48 0.60 6.89 -15.59
N ILE A 49 -0.18 7.00 -14.51
CA ILE A 49 0.24 6.73 -13.13
C ILE A 49 -0.75 5.73 -12.52
N PRO A 50 -0.57 4.42 -12.73
CA PRO A 50 -1.47 3.41 -12.17
C PRO A 50 -1.27 3.24 -10.67
N THR A 51 -2.38 3.08 -9.95
CA THR A 51 -2.44 2.60 -8.57
C THR A 51 -2.79 1.12 -8.61
N LEU A 52 -1.94 0.26 -8.01
CA LEU A 52 -2.08 -1.19 -8.08
C LEU A 52 -3.18 -1.72 -7.16
N TYR A 53 -3.41 -1.07 -6.02
CA TYR A 53 -4.49 -1.38 -5.09
C TYR A 53 -5.18 -0.11 -4.58
N HIS A 54 -6.50 -0.02 -4.78
CA HIS A 54 -7.31 1.10 -4.32
C HIS A 54 -8.62 0.61 -3.68
N PHE A 55 -8.48 -0.25 -2.66
CA PHE A 55 -9.53 -0.79 -1.80
C PHE A 55 -10.44 -1.86 -2.44
N GLU A 56 -10.20 -2.26 -3.69
CA GLU A 56 -10.95 -3.33 -4.33
C GLU A 56 -10.29 -4.70 -4.09
N MET A 57 -10.79 -5.43 -3.10
CA MET A 57 -10.38 -6.80 -2.80
C MET A 57 -11.31 -7.80 -3.48
N PRO A 58 -10.81 -8.75 -4.30
CA PRO A 58 -11.62 -9.86 -4.78
C PRO A 58 -12.25 -10.66 -3.64
N ALA A 59 -13.55 -10.97 -3.74
CA ALA A 59 -14.31 -11.61 -2.66
C ALA A 59 -13.66 -12.92 -2.18
N PHE A 60 -13.12 -13.72 -3.10
CA PHE A 60 -12.49 -15.00 -2.76
C PHE A 60 -11.26 -14.84 -1.82
N LEU A 61 -10.54 -13.72 -1.88
CA LEU A 61 -9.40 -13.46 -0.99
C LEU A 61 -9.88 -13.13 0.43
N TYR A 62 -10.97 -12.39 0.54
CA TYR A 62 -11.63 -12.16 1.81
C TYR A 62 -12.17 -13.46 2.40
N GLU A 63 -12.93 -14.22 1.62
CA GLU A 63 -13.62 -15.44 2.07
C GLU A 63 -12.64 -16.57 2.45
N LYS A 64 -11.55 -16.75 1.68
CA LYS A 64 -10.59 -17.84 1.91
C LYS A 64 -9.52 -17.48 2.94
N TYR A 65 -9.09 -16.20 2.98
CA TYR A 65 -7.86 -15.82 3.66
C TYR A 65 -8.00 -14.62 4.62
N ASN A 66 -9.18 -14.00 4.70
CA ASN A 66 -9.37 -12.77 5.49
C ASN A 66 -8.45 -11.61 5.02
N GLY A 67 -8.33 -11.43 3.70
CA GLY A 67 -7.62 -10.32 3.09
C GLY A 67 -6.16 -10.20 3.53
N PHE A 68 -5.66 -8.96 3.62
CA PHE A 68 -4.27 -8.69 4.00
C PHE A 68 -3.91 -9.02 5.46
N TYR A 69 -4.85 -9.51 6.26
CA TYR A 69 -4.51 -10.11 7.54
C TYR A 69 -3.67 -11.39 7.34
N SER A 70 -3.86 -12.10 6.23
CA SER A 70 -3.09 -13.28 5.88
C SER A 70 -1.86 -12.95 5.02
N ARG A 71 -0.69 -13.50 5.40
CA ARG A 71 0.53 -13.42 4.60
C ARG A 71 0.37 -14.05 3.22
N LYS A 72 -0.50 -15.05 3.07
CA LYS A 72 -0.81 -15.67 1.78
C LYS A 72 -1.36 -14.67 0.76
N VAL A 73 -2.15 -13.68 1.20
CA VAL A 73 -2.68 -12.63 0.31
C VAL A 73 -1.57 -11.68 -0.14
N VAL A 74 -0.55 -11.46 0.69
CA VAL A 74 0.66 -10.72 0.27
C VAL A 74 1.32 -11.41 -0.93
N ASP A 75 1.54 -12.73 -0.84
CA ASP A 75 2.16 -13.48 -1.94
C ASP A 75 1.34 -13.42 -3.23
N ILE A 76 0.01 -13.60 -3.12
CA ILE A 76 -0.90 -13.54 -4.28
C ILE A 76 -0.88 -12.14 -4.91
N PHE A 77 -0.90 -11.09 -4.09
CA PHE A 77 -0.86 -9.72 -4.57
C PHE A 77 0.47 -9.37 -5.25
N VAL A 78 1.59 -9.78 -4.65
CA VAL A 78 2.93 -9.58 -5.22
C VAL A 78 3.04 -10.26 -6.59
N GLU A 79 2.56 -11.49 -6.73
CA GLU A 79 2.58 -12.21 -8.01
C GLU A 79 1.69 -11.55 -9.08
N LEU A 80 0.51 -11.05 -8.71
CA LEU A 80 -0.32 -10.26 -9.63
C LEU A 80 0.41 -8.98 -10.06
N CYS A 81 0.97 -8.23 -9.10
CA CYS A 81 1.67 -6.97 -9.40
C CYS A 81 2.88 -7.19 -10.30
N LYS A 82 3.64 -8.28 -10.10
CA LYS A 82 4.75 -8.64 -11.01
C LYS A 82 4.24 -8.83 -12.45
N LYS A 83 3.12 -9.54 -12.65
CA LYS A 83 2.53 -9.69 -13.98
C LYS A 83 2.07 -8.36 -14.59
N ILE A 84 1.51 -7.46 -13.79
CA ILE A 84 1.11 -6.13 -14.22
C ILE A 84 2.36 -5.32 -14.64
N VAL A 85 3.40 -5.33 -13.81
CA VAL A 85 4.65 -4.62 -14.08
C VAL A 85 5.33 -5.19 -15.33
N ASP A 86 5.45 -6.52 -15.45
CA ASP A 86 6.02 -7.16 -16.63
C ASP A 86 5.32 -6.77 -17.94
N ARG A 87 4.01 -6.54 -17.86
CA ARG A 87 3.22 -6.19 -19.04
C ARG A 87 3.32 -4.71 -19.43
N TYR A 88 3.51 -3.81 -18.46
CA TYR A 88 3.36 -2.38 -18.71
C TYR A 88 4.61 -1.54 -18.38
N HIS A 89 5.70 -2.13 -17.86
CA HIS A 89 6.88 -1.37 -17.41
C HIS A 89 7.57 -0.55 -18.52
N ASP A 90 7.45 -0.96 -19.78
CA ASP A 90 7.96 -0.23 -20.95
C ASP A 90 7.13 1.02 -21.30
N LYS A 91 5.91 1.11 -20.75
CA LYS A 91 4.93 2.18 -21.00
C LYS A 91 4.66 3.05 -19.76
N VAL A 92 5.01 2.56 -18.58
CA VAL A 92 4.70 3.18 -17.28
C VAL A 92 5.98 3.37 -16.48
N GLU A 93 6.33 4.62 -16.20
CA GLU A 93 7.50 4.97 -15.39
C GLU A 93 7.15 5.04 -13.90
N ASN A 94 6.01 5.64 -13.55
CA ASN A 94 5.65 5.99 -12.17
C ASN A 94 4.48 5.15 -11.67
N TRP A 95 4.63 4.53 -10.51
CA TRP A 95 3.68 3.60 -9.92
C TRP A 95 3.28 4.02 -8.50
N ILE A 96 2.02 3.77 -8.14
CA ILE A 96 1.53 3.80 -6.76
C ILE A 96 1.09 2.36 -6.43
N ILE A 97 1.64 1.80 -5.35
CA ILE A 97 1.31 0.40 -5.00
C ILE A 97 -0.01 0.36 -4.24
N PHE A 98 -0.15 1.12 -3.17
CA PHE A 98 -1.39 1.23 -2.41
C PHE A 98 -1.89 2.67 -2.37
N ASN A 99 -3.20 2.86 -2.50
CA ASN A 99 -3.84 4.12 -2.17
C ASN A 99 -3.97 4.25 -0.66
N GLU A 100 -3.59 5.41 -0.10
CA GLU A 100 -3.78 5.75 1.33
C GLU A 100 -3.52 4.56 2.27
N GLN A 101 -2.32 3.96 2.16
CA GLN A 101 -1.99 2.69 2.81
C GLN A 101 -2.14 2.76 4.33
N ASN A 102 -1.95 3.92 4.93
CA ASN A 102 -2.11 4.15 6.37
C ASN A 102 -3.57 4.22 6.84
N GLY A 103 -4.54 4.13 5.94
CA GLY A 103 -5.96 4.07 6.28
C GLY A 103 -6.32 2.92 7.23
N ILE A 104 -5.47 1.87 7.31
CA ILE A 104 -5.66 0.76 8.25
C ILE A 104 -5.56 1.21 9.72
N LEU A 105 -4.71 2.19 10.05
CA LEU A 105 -4.56 2.71 11.40
C LEU A 105 -5.63 3.75 11.77
N GLN A 106 -6.36 4.27 10.79
CA GLN A 106 -7.46 5.17 11.05
C GLN A 106 -8.67 4.36 11.57
N LYS A 107 -9.51 4.98 12.39
CA LYS A 107 -10.76 4.38 12.90
C LYS A 107 -11.82 4.26 11.78
N GLY A 108 -11.42 3.70 10.66
CA GLY A 108 -12.24 3.53 9.48
C GLY A 108 -12.57 2.05 9.20
N PRO A 109 -13.34 1.78 8.14
CA PRO A 109 -13.72 0.43 7.78
C PRO A 109 -12.50 -0.39 7.34
N LYS A 110 -12.10 -1.35 8.16
CA LYS A 110 -11.01 -2.31 7.88
C LYS A 110 -11.27 -3.12 6.60
N MET A 111 -12.52 -3.11 6.11
CA MET A 111 -12.91 -3.71 4.83
C MET A 111 -12.07 -3.23 3.64
N PHE A 112 -11.44 -2.06 3.70
CA PHE A 112 -10.56 -1.57 2.62
C PHE A 112 -9.35 -2.46 2.37
N PHE A 113 -8.98 -3.28 3.35
CA PHE A 113 -7.91 -4.27 3.23
C PHE A 113 -8.43 -5.72 3.19
N GLY A 114 -9.76 -5.86 2.95
CA GLY A 114 -10.45 -7.13 2.78
C GLY A 114 -10.37 -8.02 4.01
N ALA A 115 -10.40 -7.45 5.22
CA ALA A 115 -10.22 -8.20 6.45
C ALA A 115 -11.22 -7.80 7.55
N VAL A 116 -11.54 -8.79 8.39
CA VAL A 116 -12.37 -8.64 9.60
C VAL A 116 -11.56 -9.17 10.78
N CYS A 117 -11.58 -8.43 11.89
CA CYS A 117 -10.88 -8.86 13.11
C CYS A 117 -11.50 -10.16 13.64
N PRO A 118 -10.71 -11.24 13.78
CA PRO A 118 -11.23 -12.50 14.31
C PRO A 118 -11.64 -12.36 15.79
N ASP A 119 -12.60 -13.18 16.23
CA ASP A 119 -13.00 -13.22 17.63
C ASP A 119 -11.82 -13.54 18.55
N GLY A 120 -11.69 -12.75 19.62
CA GLY A 120 -10.62 -12.94 20.62
C GLY A 120 -9.27 -12.35 20.24
N VAL A 121 -9.13 -11.75 19.05
CA VAL A 121 -7.92 -11.01 18.65
C VAL A 121 -8.07 -9.55 19.08
N ASP A 122 -7.02 -9.01 19.70
CA ASP A 122 -6.96 -7.58 20.00
C ASP A 122 -6.96 -6.75 18.71
N THR A 123 -7.79 -5.71 18.66
CA THR A 123 -7.99 -4.90 17.45
C THR A 123 -6.70 -4.19 17.00
N GLN A 124 -5.87 -3.71 17.93
CA GLN A 124 -4.62 -3.05 17.59
C GLN A 124 -3.60 -4.04 17.03
N THR A 125 -3.54 -5.25 17.58
CA THR A 125 -2.71 -6.35 17.04
C THR A 125 -3.15 -6.72 15.64
N PHE A 126 -4.46 -6.79 15.41
CA PHE A 126 -5.03 -7.04 14.07
C PHE A 126 -4.64 -5.95 13.07
N ASP A 127 -4.79 -4.68 13.44
CA ASP A 127 -4.43 -3.55 12.59
C ASP A 127 -2.93 -3.52 12.28
N ASN A 128 -2.09 -3.76 13.29
CA ASN A 128 -0.65 -3.84 13.14
C ASN A 128 -0.22 -5.00 12.24
N GLN A 129 -0.95 -6.12 12.26
CA GLN A 129 -0.67 -7.25 11.37
C GLN A 129 -0.96 -6.90 9.90
N ILE A 130 -2.08 -6.25 9.61
CA ILE A 130 -2.41 -5.80 8.25
C ILE A 130 -1.42 -4.73 7.79
N MET A 131 -1.09 -3.77 8.66
CA MET A 131 -0.07 -2.77 8.40
C MET A 131 1.25 -3.43 7.98
N HIS A 132 1.74 -4.37 8.78
CA HIS A 132 3.00 -5.07 8.50
C HIS A 132 2.93 -5.83 7.17
N ASN A 133 1.91 -6.63 6.94
CA ASN A 133 1.73 -7.40 5.73
C ASN A 133 1.66 -6.51 4.48
N THR A 134 0.95 -5.40 4.54
CA THR A 134 0.85 -4.46 3.40
C THR A 134 2.17 -3.72 3.16
N LEU A 135 2.94 -3.39 4.20
CA LEU A 135 4.28 -2.81 4.07
C LEU A 135 5.27 -3.79 3.42
N ILE A 136 5.19 -5.07 3.79
CA ILE A 136 5.98 -6.12 3.13
C ILE A 136 5.61 -6.27 1.65
N ALA A 137 4.30 -6.31 1.34
CA ALA A 137 3.83 -6.35 -0.04
C ALA A 137 4.35 -5.14 -0.83
N HIS A 138 4.23 -3.94 -0.26
CA HIS A 138 4.72 -2.70 -0.84
C HIS A 138 6.22 -2.80 -1.16
N SER A 139 7.02 -3.21 -0.20
CA SER A 139 8.48 -3.26 -0.35
C SER A 139 8.94 -4.28 -1.40
N LEU A 140 8.31 -5.46 -1.45
CA LEU A 140 8.60 -6.48 -2.47
C LEU A 140 8.26 -6.00 -3.88
N ILE A 141 7.11 -5.34 -4.03
CA ILE A 141 6.67 -4.82 -5.33
C ILE A 141 7.52 -3.62 -5.74
N ASN A 142 7.89 -2.75 -4.80
CA ASN A 142 8.78 -1.62 -5.05
C ASN A 142 10.15 -2.09 -5.58
N GLU A 143 10.78 -3.05 -4.90
CA GLU A 143 12.04 -3.64 -5.37
C GLU A 143 11.90 -4.19 -6.80
N TYR A 144 10.79 -4.88 -7.08
CA TYR A 144 10.55 -5.43 -8.42
C TYR A 144 10.35 -4.34 -9.49
N ILE A 145 9.62 -3.27 -9.19
CA ILE A 145 9.45 -2.12 -10.08
C ILE A 145 10.81 -1.46 -10.38
N HIS A 146 11.66 -1.28 -9.36
CA HIS A 146 13.01 -0.75 -9.54
C HIS A 146 13.88 -1.64 -10.44
N GLN A 147 13.79 -2.98 -10.31
CA GLN A 147 14.49 -3.91 -11.20
C GLN A 147 14.07 -3.76 -12.68
N LYS A 148 12.85 -3.26 -12.93
CA LYS A 148 12.32 -2.97 -14.27
C LYS A 148 12.55 -1.50 -14.71
N GLY A 149 13.25 -0.69 -13.91
CA GLY A 149 13.57 0.71 -14.20
C GLY A 149 12.44 1.70 -13.92
N GLY A 150 11.36 1.28 -13.28
CA GLY A 150 10.27 2.14 -12.83
C GLY A 150 10.57 2.87 -11.52
N LYS A 151 9.68 3.79 -11.14
CA LYS A 151 9.72 4.57 -9.90
C LYS A 151 8.44 4.39 -9.11
N VAL A 152 8.54 4.45 -7.77
CA VAL A 152 7.41 4.23 -6.87
C VAL A 152 7.14 5.45 -6.00
N MET A 153 5.85 5.78 -5.89
CA MET A 153 5.34 6.77 -4.95
C MET A 153 4.67 6.06 -3.78
N GLY A 154 5.23 6.24 -2.58
CA GLY A 154 4.59 5.81 -1.33
C GLY A 154 3.48 6.81 -0.97
N MET A 155 2.25 6.34 -0.82
CA MET A 155 1.09 7.20 -0.60
C MET A 155 0.46 6.97 0.77
N ALA A 156 0.38 8.04 1.56
CA ALA A 156 -0.28 8.03 2.86
C ALA A 156 -0.99 9.37 3.12
N THR A 157 -2.20 9.32 3.66
CA THR A 157 -2.87 10.53 4.16
C THR A 157 -2.29 10.92 5.51
N VAL A 158 -1.75 12.11 5.62
CA VAL A 158 -1.15 12.61 6.86
C VAL A 158 -2.07 13.63 7.51
N VAL A 159 -2.48 13.34 8.74
CA VAL A 159 -3.15 14.31 9.61
C VAL A 159 -2.16 14.75 10.67
N GLN A 160 -1.81 16.02 10.65
CA GLN A 160 -0.89 16.58 11.64
C GLN A 160 -1.64 16.82 12.95
N SER A 161 -1.09 16.28 14.06
CA SER A 161 -1.58 16.52 15.41
C SER A 161 -0.85 17.67 16.04
N TYR A 162 -1.58 18.54 16.73
CA TYR A 162 -1.03 19.66 17.48
C TYR A 162 -1.40 19.52 18.96
N PRO A 163 -0.51 19.88 19.90
CA PRO A 163 -0.86 19.91 21.31
C PRO A 163 -1.92 21.00 21.58
N GLU A 164 -2.89 20.71 22.42
CA GLU A 164 -3.94 21.68 22.80
C GLU A 164 -3.35 22.87 23.58
N THR A 165 -2.36 22.56 24.43
CA THR A 165 -1.64 23.58 25.21
C THR A 165 -0.13 23.33 25.15
N CYS A 166 0.68 24.21 25.72
CA CYS A 166 2.12 24.01 25.89
C CYS A 166 2.47 23.11 27.10
N HIS A 167 1.50 22.46 27.71
CA HIS A 167 1.75 21.51 28.79
C HIS A 167 2.52 20.28 28.27
N PRO A 168 3.54 19.79 29.00
CA PRO A 168 4.36 18.66 28.54
C PRO A 168 3.59 17.40 28.17
N LEU A 169 2.48 17.11 28.86
CA LEU A 169 1.65 15.94 28.56
C LEU A 169 0.89 16.10 27.24
N ASP A 170 0.37 17.30 26.93
CA ASP A 170 -0.30 17.56 25.66
C ASP A 170 0.68 17.43 24.50
N THR A 171 1.90 17.94 24.70
CA THR A 171 2.99 17.78 23.72
C THR A 171 3.34 16.31 23.52
N LEU A 172 3.43 15.52 24.59
CA LEU A 172 3.70 14.08 24.50
C LEU A 172 2.59 13.33 23.74
N GLU A 173 1.33 13.62 24.03
CA GLU A 173 0.21 12.98 23.31
C GLU A 173 0.17 13.37 21.83
N SER A 174 0.47 14.63 21.50
CA SER A 174 0.63 15.05 20.11
C SER A 174 1.77 14.30 19.39
N MET A 175 2.91 14.11 20.05
CA MET A 175 4.04 13.34 19.52
C MET A 175 3.68 11.85 19.29
N LYS A 176 2.89 11.25 20.17
CA LYS A 176 2.39 9.87 20.01
C LYS A 176 1.51 9.76 18.77
N ALA A 177 0.52 10.64 18.65
CA ALA A 177 -0.38 10.66 17.50
C ALA A 177 0.37 10.92 16.17
N GLN A 178 1.38 11.79 16.17
CA GLN A 178 2.23 11.98 15.01
C GLN A 178 3.07 10.75 14.65
N SER A 179 3.61 10.05 15.65
CA SER A 179 4.38 8.83 15.45
C SER A 179 3.54 7.76 14.73
N GLU A 180 2.28 7.62 15.10
CA GLU A 180 1.33 6.73 14.43
C GLU A 180 1.01 7.21 13.01
N ALA A 181 0.73 8.50 12.82
CA ALA A 181 0.43 9.07 11.51
C ALA A 181 1.60 8.94 10.51
N TYR A 182 2.85 8.99 10.98
CA TYR A 182 4.03 8.97 10.13
C TYR A 182 4.68 7.58 9.95
N VAL A 183 4.20 6.53 10.62
CA VAL A 183 4.85 5.21 10.58
C VAL A 183 5.04 4.68 9.17
N PHE A 184 4.06 4.88 8.28
CA PHE A 184 4.16 4.46 6.87
C PHE A 184 5.19 5.31 6.11
N LEU A 185 5.21 6.62 6.32
CA LEU A 185 6.18 7.51 5.68
C LEU A 185 7.61 7.19 6.12
N ASP A 186 7.82 6.80 7.38
CA ASP A 186 9.12 6.36 7.86
C ASP A 186 9.58 5.08 7.13
N VAL A 187 8.67 4.10 6.96
CA VAL A 187 9.01 2.88 6.19
C VAL A 187 9.25 3.22 4.72
N PHE A 188 8.41 4.03 4.09
CA PHE A 188 8.60 4.42 2.69
C PHE A 188 9.93 5.16 2.44
N ALA A 189 10.29 6.08 3.33
CA ALA A 189 11.49 6.90 3.16
C ALA A 189 12.77 6.25 3.68
N ARG A 190 12.69 5.46 4.76
CA ARG A 190 13.84 4.97 5.52
C ARG A 190 13.98 3.46 5.53
N GLY A 191 12.92 2.72 5.17
CA GLY A 191 12.92 1.26 5.16
C GLY A 191 12.76 0.61 6.54
N HIS A 192 12.34 1.34 7.55
CA HIS A 192 12.14 0.81 8.90
C HIS A 192 11.05 1.58 9.66
N TYR A 193 10.44 0.91 10.62
CA TYR A 193 9.52 1.55 11.55
C TYR A 193 10.21 2.68 12.34
N ASN A 194 9.46 3.75 12.67
CA ASN A 194 10.01 4.67 13.66
C ASN A 194 10.13 3.97 15.02
N SER A 195 11.20 4.27 15.72
CA SER A 195 11.56 3.56 16.98
C SER A 195 10.52 3.72 18.07
N TYR A 196 9.82 4.87 18.09
CA TYR A 196 8.81 5.16 19.09
C TYR A 196 7.57 4.28 18.88
N TYR A 197 7.03 4.24 17.64
CA TYR A 197 5.86 3.41 17.31
C TYR A 197 6.16 1.92 17.54
N PHE A 198 7.34 1.46 17.12
CA PHE A 198 7.76 0.06 17.32
C PHE A 198 7.91 -0.30 18.80
N ALA A 199 8.48 0.60 19.61
CA ALA A 199 8.57 0.41 21.06
C ALA A 199 7.20 0.36 21.74
N ASN A 200 6.25 1.19 21.28
CA ASN A 200 4.88 1.17 21.79
C ASN A 200 4.19 -0.16 21.49
N MET A 201 4.24 -0.66 20.25
CA MET A 201 3.70 -1.97 19.90
C MET A 201 4.25 -3.07 20.80
N LYS A 202 5.56 -3.02 21.08
CA LYS A 202 6.22 -3.99 21.96
C LYS A 202 5.74 -3.89 23.41
N ASN A 203 5.64 -2.67 23.95
CA ASN A 203 5.23 -2.43 25.32
C ASN A 203 3.76 -2.77 25.57
N GLU A 204 2.91 -2.56 24.58
CA GLU A 204 1.47 -2.85 24.63
C GLU A 204 1.14 -4.30 24.25
N GLY A 205 2.13 -5.08 23.80
CA GLY A 205 1.94 -6.47 23.38
C GLY A 205 1.16 -6.59 22.06
N THR A 206 1.18 -5.56 21.21
CA THR A 206 0.43 -5.49 19.95
C THR A 206 1.31 -5.67 18.72
N LEU A 207 2.50 -6.27 18.88
CA LEU A 207 3.40 -6.57 17.76
C LEU A 207 2.72 -7.50 16.74
N PRO A 208 2.86 -7.24 15.44
CA PRO A 208 2.48 -8.20 14.41
C PRO A 208 3.42 -9.43 14.45
N GLU A 209 3.00 -10.51 13.79
CA GLU A 209 3.91 -11.60 13.46
C GLU A 209 4.95 -11.09 12.44
N ILE A 210 6.21 -11.07 12.85
CA ILE A 210 7.35 -10.66 12.03
C ILE A 210 8.13 -11.91 11.67
N LEU A 211 8.26 -12.18 10.37
CA LEU A 211 9.00 -13.33 9.87
C LEU A 211 10.49 -12.97 9.68
N GLU A 212 11.33 -14.00 9.66
CA GLU A 212 12.74 -13.85 9.31
C GLU A 212 12.89 -13.20 7.92
N GLY A 213 13.70 -12.15 7.83
CA GLY A 213 13.93 -11.40 6.58
C GLY A 213 12.98 -10.22 6.35
N ASP A 214 11.92 -10.04 7.15
CA ASP A 214 10.96 -8.96 6.92
C ASP A 214 11.59 -7.56 7.03
N PHE A 215 12.50 -7.35 7.97
CA PHE A 215 13.18 -6.06 8.10
C PHE A 215 14.12 -5.75 6.92
N GLU A 216 14.79 -6.76 6.38
CA GLU A 216 15.61 -6.64 5.18
C GLU A 216 14.78 -6.31 3.94
N ILE A 217 13.55 -6.86 3.85
CA ILE A 217 12.59 -6.53 2.81
C ILE A 217 12.17 -5.07 2.92
N LEU A 218 11.81 -4.60 4.12
CA LEU A 218 11.43 -3.20 4.33
C LEU A 218 12.57 -2.24 3.97
N GLU A 219 13.81 -2.54 4.37
CA GLU A 219 14.98 -1.69 4.11
C GLU A 219 15.27 -1.53 2.62
N LYS A 220 15.04 -2.56 1.81
CA LYS A 220 15.20 -2.52 0.36
C LYS A 220 14.06 -1.80 -0.36
N GLY A 221 12.89 -1.76 0.24
CA GLY A 221 11.65 -1.27 -0.36
C GLY A 221 11.41 0.23 -0.24
N LYS A 222 12.46 1.07 -0.14
CA LYS A 222 12.33 2.54 -0.05
C LYS A 222 11.83 3.13 -1.36
N THR A 223 10.87 4.05 -1.25
CA THR A 223 10.23 4.69 -2.41
C THR A 223 11.03 5.88 -2.95
N ASP A 224 10.79 6.24 -4.21
CA ASP A 224 11.43 7.41 -4.84
C ASP A 224 10.76 8.71 -4.44
N TYR A 225 9.44 8.67 -4.20
CA TYR A 225 8.63 9.83 -3.87
C TYR A 225 7.67 9.52 -2.74
N LEU A 226 7.31 10.54 -1.96
CA LEU A 226 6.20 10.52 -1.01
C LEU A 226 5.04 11.33 -1.57
N SER A 227 3.84 10.74 -1.57
CA SER A 227 2.58 11.39 -1.90
C SER A 227 1.74 11.50 -0.62
N ILE A 228 1.36 12.73 -0.25
CA ILE A 228 0.60 13.05 0.95
C ILE A 228 -0.59 13.93 0.59
#